data_81db465d60fc8db695c89d21fd12b178
#
_entry.id   81db465d60fc8db695c89d21fd12b178
#
_cell.length_a   1.000
_cell.length_b   1.000
_cell.length_c   1.000
_cell.angle_alpha   90.00
_cell.angle_beta   90.00
_cell.angle_gamma   90.00
#
_symmetry.space_group_name_H-M   'P 1'
#
loop_
_entity.id
_entity.type
_entity.pdbx_description
1 polymer ?
#
loop_
_entity_poly.entity_id
_entity_poly.type
_entity_poly.pdbx_seq_one_letter_code
_entity_poly.pdbx_strand_id
1 'polypeptide(L)'
;MSIKPTQPTPYGRRKFVALPVLTSLSWLGLSGCAAFDYREADTPAALRELQPFEPRPRIALVLGPGGPRGYAHIGVMRVLEEAQIQPDLVVGCSVGALLGAFWASGLSAQQIDERSLQGGPLTVFDPSLFADRGWIRGQRLQDYVNQGLGGRRLEALQRRVVVVATRRDDKTPRFFTTGNAGVAVRASSAVPGIVSPVGIAGVEYEDGDESLPLAVSATRAAGARFIIAVNVYPRTESTPSDAPASMRERDARRRARIEPEITQADFVLHPDLGYYASPLRSYFVESRQIGEATARAQLPALLSKPKTIL
;
A
#
# COMPACT_ATOMS: atom_id res chain seq x y z
N MET A 1 60.51 -13.45 82.07
CA MET A 1 60.03 -14.30 80.96
C MET A 1 59.83 -13.46 79.74
N SER A 2 60.84 -13.39 78.86
CA SER A 2 60.93 -12.42 77.75
C SER A 2 60.59 -13.12 76.46
N ILE A 3 59.56 -12.67 75.78
CA ILE A 3 59.12 -13.20 74.49
C ILE A 3 59.76 -12.33 73.42
N LYS A 4 60.62 -12.94 72.59
CA LYS A 4 61.22 -12.31 71.40
C LYS A 4 60.20 -12.26 70.24
N PRO A 5 60.17 -11.15 69.52
CA PRO A 5 59.32 -11.12 68.27
C PRO A 5 60.02 -11.80 67.10
N THR A 6 59.30 -12.60 66.40
CA THR A 6 59.72 -13.28 65.16
C THR A 6 59.63 -12.32 63.99
N GLN A 7 60.67 -12.24 63.16
CA GLN A 7 60.73 -11.46 61.91
C GLN A 7 59.92 -12.11 60.77
N PRO A 8 59.30 -11.34 59.92
CA PRO A 8 58.61 -11.90 58.69
C PRO A 8 59.59 -12.15 57.57
N THR A 9 59.41 -13.29 56.89
CA THR A 9 60.13 -13.67 55.71
C THR A 9 59.81 -12.82 54.48
N PRO A 10 60.79 -12.58 53.57
CA PRO A 10 60.55 -11.77 52.38
C PRO A 10 59.72 -12.46 51.32
N TYR A 11 58.62 -11.82 50.91
CA TYR A 11 57.77 -12.23 49.79
C TYR A 11 58.53 -12.12 48.44
N GLY A 12 58.59 -13.21 47.71
CA GLY A 12 59.21 -13.30 46.43
C GLY A 12 58.50 -12.41 45.38
N ARG A 13 59.29 -11.62 44.66
CA ARG A 13 58.85 -10.83 43.50
C ARG A 13 58.33 -11.77 42.41
N ARG A 14 57.00 -11.85 42.26
CA ARG A 14 56.38 -12.40 41.07
C ARG A 14 56.53 -11.39 39.91
N LYS A 15 57.24 -11.79 38.88
CA LYS A 15 57.35 -11.04 37.62
C LYS A 15 55.95 -11.14 36.93
N PHE A 16 55.27 -10.01 36.80
CA PHE A 16 54.14 -9.90 35.94
C PHE A 16 54.63 -9.88 34.50
N VAL A 17 54.35 -10.94 33.79
CA VAL A 17 54.44 -10.98 32.31
C VAL A 17 53.20 -10.25 31.78
N ALA A 18 53.42 -9.03 31.26
CA ALA A 18 52.35 -8.33 30.55
C ALA A 18 52.15 -9.02 29.19
N LEU A 19 51.04 -9.77 29.09
CA LEU A 19 50.53 -10.15 27.76
C LEU A 19 49.93 -8.89 27.09
N PRO A 20 50.29 -8.61 25.82
CA PRO A 20 49.60 -7.57 25.08
C PRO A 20 48.19 -8.10 24.77
N VAL A 21 47.19 -7.49 25.39
CA VAL A 21 45.80 -7.62 24.96
C VAL A 21 45.71 -6.91 23.62
N LEU A 22 45.79 -7.69 22.54
CA LEU A 22 45.34 -7.27 21.21
C LEU A 22 43.85 -7.00 21.29
N THR A 23 43.52 -5.74 21.53
CA THR A 23 42.16 -5.24 21.28
C THR A 23 41.91 -5.28 19.79
N SER A 24 41.42 -6.41 19.31
CA SER A 24 40.68 -6.48 18.06
C SER A 24 39.42 -5.62 18.24
N LEU A 25 39.51 -4.32 17.90
CA LEU A 25 38.37 -3.48 17.64
C LEU A 25 37.66 -4.12 16.42
N SER A 26 36.81 -5.08 16.69
CA SER A 26 35.81 -5.51 15.74
C SER A 26 35.03 -4.26 15.36
N TRP A 27 35.19 -3.82 14.15
CA TRP A 27 34.29 -2.90 13.50
C TRP A 27 32.91 -3.56 13.51
N LEU A 28 32.15 -3.39 14.59
CA LEU A 28 30.72 -3.45 14.56
C LEU A 28 30.31 -2.32 13.61
N GLY A 29 30.23 -2.68 12.33
CA GLY A 29 29.61 -1.83 11.35
C GLY A 29 28.27 -1.39 11.95
N LEU A 30 28.18 -0.09 12.24
CA LEU A 30 26.89 0.58 12.32
C LEU A 30 26.24 0.37 10.94
N SER A 31 25.57 -0.78 10.79
CA SER A 31 24.53 -0.95 9.78
C SER A 31 23.48 0.07 10.18
N GLY A 32 23.65 1.31 9.71
CA GLY A 32 22.60 2.32 9.76
C GLY A 32 21.33 1.62 9.31
N CYS A 33 20.18 2.01 9.85
CA CYS A 33 18.86 1.50 9.51
C CYS A 33 18.71 1.49 7.97
N ALA A 34 19.21 0.44 7.32
CA ALA A 34 19.02 0.24 5.92
C ALA A 34 17.53 0.04 5.72
N ALA A 35 16.89 0.91 4.96
CA ALA A 35 15.56 0.64 4.44
C ALA A 35 15.56 -0.78 3.90
N PHE A 36 14.54 -1.57 4.23
CA PHE A 36 14.44 -2.94 3.73
C PHE A 36 14.48 -2.90 2.20
N ASP A 37 15.50 -3.51 1.61
CA ASP A 37 15.64 -3.63 0.16
C ASP A 37 15.42 -5.10 -0.21
N TYR A 38 14.29 -5.36 -0.86
CA TYR A 38 13.90 -6.70 -1.28
C TYR A 38 14.69 -7.11 -2.52
N ARG A 39 15.40 -8.25 -2.46
CA ARG A 39 16.25 -8.80 -3.54
C ARG A 39 16.06 -10.30 -3.72
N GLU A 40 15.02 -10.86 -3.11
CA GLU A 40 14.73 -12.30 -3.14
C GLU A 40 14.06 -12.71 -4.46
N ALA A 41 13.95 -14.01 -4.69
CA ALA A 41 13.41 -14.56 -5.93
C ALA A 41 11.94 -14.19 -6.21
N ASP A 42 11.18 -13.86 -5.15
CA ASP A 42 9.78 -13.41 -5.26
C ASP A 42 9.62 -11.89 -5.25
N THR A 43 10.73 -11.14 -5.33
CA THR A 43 10.71 -9.67 -5.37
C THR A 43 9.85 -9.17 -6.54
N PRO A 44 8.91 -8.23 -6.31
CA PRO A 44 8.09 -7.70 -7.37
C PRO A 44 8.92 -6.99 -8.45
N ALA A 45 8.60 -7.24 -9.72
CA ALA A 45 9.21 -6.54 -10.84
C ALA A 45 8.46 -5.24 -11.13
N ALA A 46 9.16 -4.10 -11.09
CA ALA A 46 8.60 -2.78 -11.34
C ALA A 46 8.63 -2.45 -12.84
N LEU A 47 7.47 -2.37 -13.47
CA LEU A 47 7.31 -1.99 -14.88
C LEU A 47 7.16 -0.47 -14.99
N ARG A 48 7.79 0.13 -16.00
CA ARG A 48 7.59 1.56 -16.33
C ARG A 48 6.26 1.79 -17.04
N GLU A 49 5.86 0.83 -17.86
CA GLU A 49 4.64 0.86 -18.67
C GLU A 49 3.99 -0.51 -18.62
N LEU A 50 2.67 -0.54 -18.63
CA LEU A 50 1.92 -1.77 -18.79
C LEU A 50 1.93 -2.17 -20.27
N GLN A 51 2.30 -3.41 -20.52
CA GLN A 51 2.12 -4.01 -21.84
C GLN A 51 0.68 -4.49 -22.01
N PRO A 52 0.14 -4.51 -23.23
CA PRO A 52 -1.18 -5.07 -23.48
C PRO A 52 -1.29 -6.50 -22.95
N PHE A 53 -2.33 -6.75 -22.18
CA PHE A 53 -2.62 -8.11 -21.71
C PHE A 53 -3.21 -8.96 -22.83
N GLU A 54 -2.82 -10.22 -22.87
CA GLU A 54 -3.45 -11.21 -23.76
C GLU A 54 -4.09 -12.35 -22.92
N PRO A 55 -5.38 -12.64 -23.14
CA PRO A 55 -6.36 -11.86 -23.91
C PRO A 55 -6.60 -10.48 -23.30
N ARG A 56 -7.02 -9.50 -24.11
CA ARG A 56 -7.32 -8.13 -23.64
C ARG A 56 -8.42 -8.17 -22.58
N PRO A 57 -8.28 -7.44 -21.47
CA PRO A 57 -9.33 -7.36 -20.46
C PRO A 57 -10.60 -6.75 -21.06
N ARG A 58 -11.72 -7.43 -20.87
CA ARG A 58 -13.03 -6.92 -21.26
C ARG A 58 -13.43 -5.77 -20.35
N ILE A 59 -13.39 -6.01 -19.04
CA ILE A 59 -13.69 -5.01 -18.01
C ILE A 59 -12.46 -4.88 -17.09
N ALA A 60 -12.06 -3.64 -16.83
CA ALA A 60 -11.10 -3.32 -15.77
C ALA A 60 -11.76 -2.48 -14.67
N LEU A 61 -11.44 -2.77 -13.42
CA LEU A 61 -11.80 -1.96 -12.25
C LEU A 61 -10.56 -1.24 -11.75
N VAL A 62 -10.59 0.10 -11.78
CA VAL A 62 -9.51 0.95 -11.26
C VAL A 62 -9.93 1.53 -9.92
N LEU A 63 -9.16 1.23 -8.86
CA LEU A 63 -9.44 1.59 -7.48
C LEU A 63 -8.43 2.62 -7.00
N GLY A 64 -8.91 3.83 -6.72
CA GLY A 64 -8.09 4.93 -6.25
C GLY A 64 -7.61 4.79 -4.80
N PRO A 65 -6.59 5.58 -4.41
CA PRO A 65 -6.13 5.68 -3.04
C PRO A 65 -7.09 6.53 -2.19
N GLY A 66 -6.91 6.53 -0.87
CA GLY A 66 -7.74 7.34 0.02
C GLY A 66 -7.68 6.94 1.50
N GLY A 67 -6.83 6.00 1.89
CA GLY A 67 -6.74 5.50 3.25
C GLY A 67 -8.10 4.98 3.75
N PRO A 68 -8.63 5.49 4.89
CA PRO A 68 -9.91 5.04 5.45
C PRO A 68 -11.11 5.14 4.48
N ARG A 69 -11.10 6.12 3.56
CA ARG A 69 -12.16 6.27 2.53
C ARG A 69 -12.26 5.06 1.61
N GLY A 70 -11.17 4.31 1.46
CA GLY A 70 -11.11 3.12 0.61
C GLY A 70 -12.11 2.02 0.99
N TYR A 71 -12.67 2.02 2.20
CA TYR A 71 -13.75 1.09 2.55
C TYR A 71 -14.97 1.23 1.64
N ALA A 72 -15.15 2.38 0.99
CA ALA A 72 -16.18 2.54 -0.05
C ALA A 72 -15.98 1.58 -1.23
N HIS A 73 -14.74 1.20 -1.57
CA HIS A 73 -14.47 0.20 -2.61
C HIS A 73 -15.14 -1.14 -2.32
N ILE A 74 -15.21 -1.55 -1.03
CA ILE A 74 -15.86 -2.80 -0.63
C ILE A 74 -17.36 -2.74 -0.95
N GLY A 75 -18.02 -1.60 -0.67
CA GLY A 75 -19.42 -1.39 -1.03
C GLY A 75 -19.66 -1.44 -2.54
N VAL A 76 -18.78 -0.83 -3.32
CA VAL A 76 -18.81 -0.91 -4.79
C VAL A 76 -18.63 -2.34 -5.27
N MET A 77 -17.63 -3.07 -4.78
CA MET A 77 -17.38 -4.47 -5.13
C MET A 77 -18.61 -5.35 -4.86
N ARG A 78 -19.29 -5.16 -3.73
CA ARG A 78 -20.52 -5.89 -3.37
C ARG A 78 -21.60 -5.71 -4.43
N VAL A 79 -21.86 -4.49 -4.87
CA VAL A 79 -22.87 -4.21 -5.89
C VAL A 79 -22.49 -4.80 -7.26
N LEU A 80 -21.20 -4.76 -7.62
CA LEU A 80 -20.71 -5.39 -8.85
C LEU A 80 -20.87 -6.91 -8.79
N GLU A 81 -20.59 -7.56 -7.66
CA GLU A 81 -20.80 -9.00 -7.45
C GLU A 81 -22.27 -9.38 -7.57
N GLU A 82 -23.16 -8.65 -6.90
CA GLU A 82 -24.62 -8.88 -6.98
C GLU A 82 -25.17 -8.72 -8.41
N ALA A 83 -24.62 -7.76 -9.15
CA ALA A 83 -24.96 -7.52 -10.55
C ALA A 83 -24.24 -8.48 -11.53
N GLN A 84 -23.44 -9.42 -11.03
CA GLN A 84 -22.62 -10.35 -11.80
C GLN A 84 -21.64 -9.66 -12.77
N ILE A 85 -21.23 -8.43 -12.47
CA ILE A 85 -20.20 -7.70 -13.20
C ILE A 85 -18.84 -8.13 -12.66
N GLN A 86 -18.09 -8.86 -13.48
CA GLN A 86 -16.81 -9.44 -13.09
C GLN A 86 -15.66 -8.84 -13.91
N PRO A 87 -14.90 -7.88 -13.36
CA PRO A 87 -13.70 -7.38 -14.01
C PRO A 87 -12.65 -8.47 -14.20
N ASP A 88 -12.04 -8.47 -15.39
CA ASP A 88 -10.93 -9.37 -15.73
C ASP A 88 -9.59 -8.82 -15.24
N LEU A 89 -9.54 -7.52 -14.95
CA LEU A 89 -8.38 -6.80 -14.47
C LEU A 89 -8.77 -5.87 -13.33
N VAL A 90 -7.99 -5.90 -12.25
CA VAL A 90 -8.09 -4.94 -11.13
C VAL A 90 -6.80 -4.12 -11.08
N VAL A 91 -6.93 -2.81 -11.09
CA VAL A 91 -5.79 -1.89 -10.95
C VAL A 91 -5.99 -1.07 -9.69
N GLY A 92 -5.03 -1.08 -8.79
CA GLY A 92 -5.18 -0.44 -7.49
C GLY A 92 -4.00 0.42 -7.08
N CYS A 93 -4.30 1.50 -6.35
CA CYS A 93 -3.33 2.38 -5.72
C CYS A 93 -3.60 2.45 -4.21
N SER A 94 -2.57 2.29 -3.37
CA SER A 94 -2.65 2.39 -1.90
C SER A 94 -3.73 1.45 -1.34
N VAL A 95 -4.73 1.97 -0.61
CA VAL A 95 -5.86 1.16 -0.13
C VAL A 95 -6.60 0.45 -1.27
N GLY A 96 -6.67 1.06 -2.46
CA GLY A 96 -7.22 0.42 -3.66
C GLY A 96 -6.41 -0.79 -4.11
N ALA A 97 -5.08 -0.77 -3.95
CA ALA A 97 -4.21 -1.92 -4.19
C ALA A 97 -4.44 -3.04 -3.16
N LEU A 98 -4.57 -2.68 -1.88
CA LEU A 98 -4.85 -3.63 -0.80
C LEU A 98 -6.16 -4.39 -1.06
N LEU A 99 -7.26 -3.66 -1.20
CA LEU A 99 -8.59 -4.25 -1.38
C LEU A 99 -8.72 -4.94 -2.75
N GLY A 100 -8.12 -4.34 -3.79
CA GLY A 100 -8.05 -4.91 -5.13
C GLY A 100 -7.32 -6.24 -5.19
N ALA A 101 -6.20 -6.39 -4.48
CA ALA A 101 -5.46 -7.66 -4.39
C ALA A 101 -6.29 -8.74 -3.67
N PHE A 102 -6.98 -8.39 -2.59
CA PHE A 102 -7.89 -9.33 -1.91
C PHE A 102 -9.03 -9.76 -2.83
N TRP A 103 -9.67 -8.83 -3.54
CA TRP A 103 -10.73 -9.18 -4.47
C TRP A 103 -10.23 -9.99 -5.68
N ALA A 104 -9.05 -9.65 -6.20
CA ALA A 104 -8.40 -10.41 -7.26
C ALA A 104 -8.03 -11.84 -6.82
N SER A 105 -7.85 -12.06 -5.52
CA SER A 105 -7.57 -13.39 -4.96
C SER A 105 -8.78 -14.33 -4.94
N GLY A 106 -9.98 -13.82 -5.22
CA GLY A 106 -11.24 -14.54 -5.16
C GLY A 106 -12.03 -14.36 -3.86
N LEU A 107 -11.55 -13.53 -2.92
CA LEU A 107 -12.36 -13.17 -1.75
C LEU A 107 -13.57 -12.33 -2.21
N SER A 108 -14.73 -12.63 -1.66
CA SER A 108 -15.93 -11.80 -1.87
C SER A 108 -15.82 -10.47 -1.13
N ALA A 109 -16.61 -9.48 -1.56
CA ALA A 109 -16.72 -8.19 -0.87
C ALA A 109 -17.08 -8.36 0.61
N GLN A 110 -17.95 -9.34 0.95
CA GLN A 110 -18.28 -9.66 2.32
C GLN A 110 -17.07 -10.17 3.11
N GLN A 111 -16.30 -11.11 2.55
CA GLN A 111 -15.10 -11.65 3.22
C GLN A 111 -14.02 -10.59 3.41
N ILE A 112 -13.89 -9.66 2.45
CA ILE A 112 -12.97 -8.53 2.55
C ILE A 112 -13.43 -7.58 3.68
N ASP A 113 -14.73 -7.28 3.76
CA ASP A 113 -15.32 -6.44 4.82
C ASP A 113 -15.07 -7.03 6.21
N GLU A 114 -15.43 -8.30 6.41
CA GLU A 114 -15.21 -9.02 7.66
C GLU A 114 -13.73 -8.99 8.07
N ARG A 115 -12.83 -9.33 7.14
CA ARG A 115 -11.39 -9.31 7.37
C ARG A 115 -10.88 -7.93 7.72
N SER A 116 -11.32 -6.90 7.01
CA SER A 116 -10.87 -5.52 7.18
C SER A 116 -11.37 -4.90 8.49
N LEU A 117 -12.46 -5.39 9.04
CA LEU A 117 -13.01 -4.98 10.34
C LEU A 117 -12.48 -5.80 11.52
N GLN A 118 -11.74 -6.89 11.26
CA GLN A 118 -11.10 -7.68 12.32
C GLN A 118 -9.83 -6.98 12.83
N GLY A 119 -9.68 -6.94 14.15
CA GLY A 119 -8.57 -6.26 14.79
C GLY A 119 -8.73 -4.74 14.85
N GLY A 120 -7.66 -4.05 15.17
CA GLY A 120 -7.60 -2.59 15.25
C GLY A 120 -6.57 -2.02 14.28
N PRO A 121 -6.32 -0.71 14.32
CA PRO A 121 -5.32 -0.07 13.46
C PRO A 121 -3.93 -0.72 13.52
N LEU A 122 -3.54 -1.26 14.68
CA LEU A 122 -2.25 -1.94 14.86
C LEU A 122 -2.16 -3.29 14.14
N THR A 123 -3.23 -3.79 13.53
CA THR A 123 -3.17 -4.99 12.69
C THR A 123 -2.38 -4.72 11.39
N VAL A 124 -2.47 -3.50 10.88
CA VAL A 124 -1.83 -3.09 9.62
C VAL A 124 -0.77 -2.02 9.81
N PHE A 125 -0.76 -1.31 10.96
CA PHE A 125 0.20 -0.26 11.26
C PHE A 125 1.17 -0.71 12.34
N ASP A 126 2.46 -0.47 12.12
CA ASP A 126 3.58 -0.77 13.02
C ASP A 126 4.36 0.51 13.35
N PRO A 127 3.84 1.36 14.27
CA PRO A 127 4.56 2.56 14.71
C PRO A 127 5.93 2.19 15.26
N SER A 128 6.96 2.96 14.89
CA SER A 128 8.33 2.70 15.32
C SER A 128 9.15 3.98 15.32
N LEU A 129 9.91 4.19 16.40
CA LEU A 129 10.93 5.25 16.47
C LEU A 129 12.11 5.01 15.51
N PHE A 130 12.22 3.80 14.97
CA PHE A 130 13.24 3.40 14.01
C PHE A 130 12.68 3.29 12.57
N ALA A 131 11.50 3.85 12.31
CA ALA A 131 10.98 3.94 10.95
C ALA A 131 11.82 4.95 10.15
N ASP A 132 12.23 4.54 8.94
CA ASP A 132 12.99 5.42 8.05
C ASP A 132 12.05 6.44 7.40
N ARG A 133 12.37 7.73 7.56
CA ARG A 133 11.63 8.85 6.91
C ARG A 133 10.12 8.81 7.08
N GLY A 134 9.64 8.23 8.18
CA GLY A 134 8.26 8.12 8.59
C GLY A 134 8.18 7.75 10.06
N TRP A 135 7.01 7.35 10.55
CA TRP A 135 6.79 6.85 11.88
C TRP A 135 6.08 5.48 11.90
N ILE A 136 5.74 4.94 10.72
CA ILE A 136 5.21 3.59 10.50
C ILE A 136 6.19 2.85 9.60
N ARG A 137 6.58 1.61 9.95
CA ARG A 137 7.47 0.79 9.13
C ARG A 137 6.78 0.15 7.92
N GLY A 138 5.49 -0.19 8.05
CA GLY A 138 4.68 -0.82 7.01
C GLY A 138 4.88 -2.33 6.87
N GLN A 139 5.68 -2.97 7.71
CA GLN A 139 5.89 -4.41 7.66
C GLN A 139 4.62 -5.18 8.00
N ARG A 140 3.84 -4.72 8.99
CA ARG A 140 2.56 -5.36 9.34
C ARG A 140 1.55 -5.34 8.20
N LEU A 141 1.52 -4.27 7.41
CA LEU A 141 0.67 -4.25 6.21
C LEU A 141 1.08 -5.33 5.21
N GLN A 142 2.38 -5.46 4.95
CA GLN A 142 2.91 -6.51 4.08
C GLN A 142 2.54 -7.90 4.58
N ASP A 143 2.74 -8.17 5.86
CA ASP A 143 2.46 -9.47 6.48
C ASP A 143 0.96 -9.77 6.46
N TYR A 144 0.12 -8.76 6.73
CA TYR A 144 -1.34 -8.86 6.65
C TYR A 144 -1.82 -9.23 5.23
N VAL A 145 -1.23 -8.61 4.20
CA VAL A 145 -1.54 -8.94 2.80
C VAL A 145 -1.08 -10.35 2.48
N ASN A 146 0.17 -10.70 2.76
CA ASN A 146 0.71 -12.02 2.46
C ASN A 146 -0.08 -13.12 3.16
N GLN A 147 -0.41 -12.95 4.45
CA GLN A 147 -1.25 -13.88 5.19
C GLN A 147 -2.65 -13.98 4.56
N GLY A 148 -3.26 -12.86 4.22
CA GLY A 148 -4.60 -12.80 3.64
C GLY A 148 -4.70 -13.43 2.27
N LEU A 149 -3.63 -13.40 1.51
CA LEU A 149 -3.52 -14.04 0.20
C LEU A 149 -2.96 -15.48 0.26
N GLY A 150 -2.65 -16.00 1.46
CA GLY A 150 -2.03 -17.33 1.62
C GLY A 150 -0.65 -17.43 0.97
N GLY A 151 0.13 -16.33 0.98
CA GLY A 151 1.47 -16.26 0.39
C GLY A 151 1.48 -16.24 -1.15
N ARG A 152 0.32 -16.12 -1.81
CA ARG A 152 0.26 -16.11 -3.29
C ARG A 152 0.88 -14.84 -3.85
N ARG A 153 1.61 -14.99 -4.95
CA ARG A 153 2.19 -13.90 -5.74
C ARG A 153 1.10 -13.21 -6.56
N LEU A 154 1.34 -11.98 -7.04
CA LEU A 154 0.36 -11.21 -7.81
C LEU A 154 -0.13 -11.96 -9.06
N GLU A 155 0.77 -12.58 -9.81
CA GLU A 155 0.45 -13.34 -11.02
C GLU A 155 -0.29 -14.66 -10.75
N ALA A 156 -0.32 -15.13 -9.50
CA ALA A 156 -1.02 -16.36 -9.08
C ALA A 156 -2.42 -16.08 -8.51
N LEU A 157 -2.90 -14.84 -8.55
CA LEU A 157 -4.25 -14.50 -8.13
C LEU A 157 -5.27 -14.92 -9.19
N GLN A 158 -6.52 -15.08 -8.79
CA GLN A 158 -7.58 -15.56 -9.71
C GLN A 158 -7.91 -14.56 -10.83
N ARG A 159 -7.79 -13.24 -10.52
CA ARG A 159 -7.92 -12.18 -11.51
C ARG A 159 -6.59 -11.49 -11.66
N ARG A 160 -6.33 -10.95 -12.83
CA ARG A 160 -5.17 -10.10 -13.07
C ARG A 160 -5.23 -8.89 -12.15
N VAL A 161 -4.11 -8.55 -11.55
CA VAL A 161 -4.00 -7.37 -10.70
C VAL A 161 -2.78 -6.55 -11.08
N VAL A 162 -2.92 -5.24 -11.02
CA VAL A 162 -1.84 -4.27 -11.15
C VAL A 162 -1.82 -3.43 -9.89
N VAL A 163 -0.68 -3.36 -9.24
CA VAL A 163 -0.44 -2.49 -8.10
C VAL A 163 0.39 -1.30 -8.55
N VAL A 164 -0.11 -0.09 -8.30
CA VAL A 164 0.54 1.16 -8.71
C VAL A 164 1.33 1.74 -7.53
N ALA A 165 2.61 2.02 -7.74
CA ALA A 165 3.45 2.75 -6.80
C ALA A 165 4.21 3.87 -7.52
N THR A 166 4.84 4.75 -6.76
CA THR A 166 5.66 5.84 -7.29
C THR A 166 7.13 5.52 -7.06
N ARG A 167 7.93 5.58 -8.11
CA ARG A 167 9.39 5.56 -7.96
C ARG A 167 9.83 6.87 -7.33
N ARG A 168 10.56 6.78 -6.21
CA ARG A 168 10.77 7.92 -5.33
C ARG A 168 11.71 8.98 -5.88
N ASP A 169 12.74 8.58 -6.63
CA ASP A 169 13.78 9.49 -7.15
C ASP A 169 13.30 10.38 -8.32
N ASP A 170 12.49 9.81 -9.23
CA ASP A 170 12.00 10.52 -10.41
C ASP A 170 10.50 10.85 -10.38
N LYS A 171 9.81 10.46 -9.31
CA LYS A 171 8.37 10.67 -9.11
C LYS A 171 7.49 10.13 -10.25
N THR A 172 7.95 9.10 -10.93
CA THR A 172 7.19 8.45 -12.01
C THR A 172 6.47 7.21 -11.53
N PRO A 173 5.31 6.87 -12.12
CA PRO A 173 4.56 5.67 -11.75
C PRO A 173 5.33 4.41 -12.12
N ARG A 174 5.12 3.37 -11.33
CA ARG A 174 5.55 2.00 -11.58
C ARG A 174 4.41 1.04 -11.32
N PHE A 175 4.41 -0.04 -12.07
CA PHE A 175 3.36 -1.03 -12.06
C PHE A 175 3.93 -2.38 -11.67
N PHE A 176 3.33 -3.00 -10.66
CA PHE A 176 3.68 -4.35 -10.23
C PHE A 176 2.56 -5.30 -10.64
N THR A 177 2.91 -6.32 -11.41
CA THR A 177 1.99 -7.36 -11.90
C THR A 177 2.43 -8.76 -11.48
N THR A 178 3.65 -8.89 -10.94
CA THR A 178 4.27 -10.16 -10.53
C THR A 178 5.01 -10.00 -9.21
N GLY A 179 5.31 -11.12 -8.56
CA GLY A 179 6.08 -11.18 -7.32
C GLY A 179 5.23 -11.05 -6.06
N ASN A 180 5.89 -10.84 -4.93
CA ASN A 180 5.28 -10.79 -3.61
C ASN A 180 4.23 -9.69 -3.50
N ALA A 181 2.97 -10.08 -3.31
CA ALA A 181 1.84 -9.17 -3.27
C ALA A 181 1.91 -8.20 -2.08
N GLY A 182 2.35 -8.67 -0.91
CA GLY A 182 2.49 -7.83 0.28
C GLY A 182 3.54 -6.74 0.10
N VAL A 183 4.68 -7.05 -0.53
CA VAL A 183 5.73 -6.06 -0.83
C VAL A 183 5.21 -5.01 -1.82
N ALA A 184 4.54 -5.43 -2.88
CA ALA A 184 3.96 -4.51 -3.87
C ALA A 184 2.91 -3.58 -3.26
N VAL A 185 1.96 -4.13 -2.47
CA VAL A 185 0.92 -3.34 -1.79
C VAL A 185 1.54 -2.39 -0.76
N ARG A 186 2.56 -2.83 0.00
CA ARG A 186 3.29 -1.96 0.92
C ARG A 186 3.96 -0.80 0.20
N ALA A 187 4.63 -1.05 -0.94
CA ALA A 187 5.23 0.00 -1.76
C ALA A 187 4.19 1.01 -2.24
N SER A 188 3.04 0.51 -2.72
CA SER A 188 1.88 1.31 -3.13
C SER A 188 1.24 2.14 -2.01
N SER A 189 1.49 1.78 -0.75
CA SER A 189 0.88 2.39 0.44
C SER A 189 1.90 3.14 1.31
N ALA A 190 3.11 3.35 0.83
CA ALA A 190 4.20 4.01 1.55
C ALA A 190 4.05 5.55 1.48
N VAL A 191 3.05 6.08 2.20
CA VAL A 191 2.73 7.53 2.22
C VAL A 191 3.91 8.34 2.74
N PRO A 192 4.45 9.30 1.95
CA PRO A 192 5.61 10.10 2.33
C PRO A 192 5.42 10.80 3.69
N GLY A 193 6.45 10.70 4.54
CA GLY A 193 6.46 11.27 5.90
C GLY A 193 5.61 10.52 6.93
N ILE A 194 4.86 9.50 6.53
CA ILE A 194 4.04 8.67 7.41
C ILE A 194 4.57 7.24 7.45
N VAL A 195 4.69 6.59 6.30
CA VAL A 195 5.15 5.22 6.15
C VAL A 195 6.52 5.20 5.49
N SER A 196 7.42 4.37 6.00
CA SER A 196 8.77 4.20 5.43
C SER A 196 8.69 3.80 3.96
N PRO A 197 9.51 4.40 3.08
CA PRO A 197 9.61 3.95 1.69
C PRO A 197 10.09 2.50 1.61
N VAL A 198 9.83 1.87 0.49
CA VAL A 198 10.15 0.45 0.27
C VAL A 198 11.24 0.32 -0.79
N GLY A 199 12.39 -0.26 -0.41
CA GLY A 199 13.45 -0.61 -1.34
C GLY A 199 13.10 -1.92 -2.07
N ILE A 200 13.17 -1.92 -3.39
CA ILE A 200 13.00 -3.10 -4.23
C ILE A 200 14.10 -3.08 -5.29
N ALA A 201 14.99 -4.06 -5.23
CA ALA A 201 16.13 -4.20 -6.15
C ALA A 201 16.99 -2.91 -6.26
N GLY A 202 17.25 -2.25 -5.14
CA GLY A 202 18.05 -1.03 -5.06
C GLY A 202 17.31 0.27 -5.44
N VAL A 203 16.02 0.22 -5.72
CA VAL A 203 15.18 1.38 -6.04
C VAL A 203 14.14 1.58 -4.96
N GLU A 204 13.94 2.83 -4.51
CA GLU A 204 12.95 3.16 -3.50
C GLU A 204 11.60 3.53 -4.12
N TYR A 205 10.53 3.04 -3.48
CA TYR A 205 9.15 3.28 -3.86
C TYR A 205 8.37 3.92 -2.71
N GLU A 206 7.41 4.75 -3.09
CA GLU A 206 6.45 5.40 -2.20
C GLU A 206 5.02 5.27 -2.76
N ASP A 207 4.03 5.80 -2.03
CA ASP A 207 2.62 5.67 -2.39
C ASP A 207 2.36 6.11 -3.84
N GLY A 208 1.56 5.30 -4.54
CA GLY A 208 1.20 5.56 -5.93
C GLY A 208 0.40 6.86 -6.13
N ASP A 209 -0.21 7.39 -5.06
CA ASP A 209 -0.89 8.69 -5.05
C ASP A 209 0.04 9.87 -5.45
N GLU A 210 1.34 9.71 -5.25
CA GLU A 210 2.31 10.76 -5.56
C GLU A 210 2.55 10.93 -7.07
N SER A 211 2.21 9.94 -7.89
CA SER A 211 2.38 10.02 -9.35
C SER A 211 1.11 9.73 -10.14
N LEU A 212 0.42 8.64 -9.87
CA LEU A 212 -0.74 8.18 -10.66
C LEU A 212 -1.82 7.56 -9.75
N PRO A 213 -2.60 8.40 -9.04
CA PRO A 213 -3.59 7.92 -8.07
C PRO A 213 -4.70 7.07 -8.70
N LEU A 214 -5.04 7.33 -9.95
CA LEU A 214 -6.11 6.64 -10.66
C LEU A 214 -5.63 6.25 -12.06
N ALA A 215 -5.03 5.07 -12.20
CA ALA A 215 -4.28 4.67 -13.39
C ALA A 215 -5.17 4.23 -14.58
N VAL A 216 -6.11 5.08 -15.00
CA VAL A 216 -7.05 4.78 -16.10
C VAL A 216 -6.34 4.76 -17.45
N SER A 217 -5.51 5.77 -17.74
CA SER A 217 -4.74 5.87 -18.97
C SER A 217 -3.82 4.66 -19.19
N ALA A 218 -3.08 4.27 -18.14
CA ALA A 218 -2.23 3.07 -18.18
C ALA A 218 -3.06 1.78 -18.38
N THR A 219 -4.24 1.69 -17.73
CA THR A 219 -5.17 0.56 -17.89
C THR A 219 -5.72 0.48 -19.32
N ARG A 220 -5.99 1.64 -19.92
CA ARG A 220 -6.41 1.73 -21.33
C ARG A 220 -5.29 1.25 -22.27
N ALA A 221 -4.06 1.73 -22.05
CA ALA A 221 -2.89 1.31 -22.82
C ALA A 221 -2.62 -0.20 -22.67
N ALA A 222 -2.93 -0.80 -21.51
CA ALA A 222 -2.86 -2.24 -21.28
C ALA A 222 -3.96 -3.05 -22.03
N GLY A 223 -4.82 -2.39 -22.81
CA GLY A 223 -5.78 -3.01 -23.68
C GLY A 223 -7.17 -3.23 -23.08
N ALA A 224 -7.48 -2.67 -21.91
CA ALA A 224 -8.81 -2.76 -21.32
C ALA A 224 -9.86 -2.08 -22.21
N ARG A 225 -10.97 -2.81 -22.50
CA ARG A 225 -12.03 -2.33 -23.39
C ARG A 225 -13.02 -1.42 -22.68
N PHE A 226 -13.32 -1.71 -21.42
CA PHE A 226 -14.22 -0.94 -20.58
C PHE A 226 -13.60 -0.75 -19.18
N ILE A 227 -13.54 0.49 -18.73
CA ILE A 227 -12.88 0.86 -17.47
C ILE A 227 -13.90 1.49 -16.54
N ILE A 228 -14.11 0.83 -15.38
CA ILE A 228 -14.85 1.37 -14.25
C ILE A 228 -13.82 1.95 -13.29
N ALA A 229 -13.84 3.25 -13.07
CA ALA A 229 -12.96 3.92 -12.11
C ALA A 229 -13.72 4.27 -10.84
N VAL A 230 -13.12 4.01 -9.67
CA VAL A 230 -13.67 4.35 -8.36
C VAL A 230 -12.76 5.38 -7.70
N ASN A 231 -13.21 6.63 -7.67
CA ASN A 231 -12.53 7.73 -7.01
C ASN A 231 -13.12 7.93 -5.62
N VAL A 232 -12.33 7.79 -4.56
CA VAL A 232 -12.77 7.96 -3.16
C VAL A 232 -12.21 9.23 -2.52
N TYR A 233 -11.61 10.12 -3.29
CA TYR A 233 -11.18 11.41 -2.78
C TYR A 233 -12.35 12.37 -2.57
N PRO A 234 -12.18 13.36 -1.66
CA PRO A 234 -13.18 14.39 -1.48
C PRO A 234 -13.45 15.15 -2.76
N ARG A 235 -14.69 15.49 -2.98
CA ARG A 235 -15.10 16.38 -4.06
C ARG A 235 -14.56 17.80 -3.79
N THR A 236 -14.38 18.58 -4.84
CA THR A 236 -13.87 19.97 -4.72
C THR A 236 -14.78 20.83 -3.84
N GLU A 237 -16.08 20.72 -4.06
CA GLU A 237 -17.12 21.43 -3.31
C GLU A 237 -17.22 21.02 -1.83
N SER A 238 -16.69 19.86 -1.46
CA SER A 238 -16.65 19.40 -0.08
C SER A 238 -15.49 20.00 0.73
N THR A 239 -14.60 20.81 0.11
CA THR A 239 -13.46 21.39 0.81
C THR A 239 -13.92 22.49 1.77
N PRO A 240 -13.74 22.37 3.10
CA PRO A 240 -14.11 23.41 4.05
C PRO A 240 -13.36 24.72 3.78
N SER A 241 -14.04 25.84 4.01
CA SER A 241 -13.45 27.18 3.82
C SER A 241 -12.26 27.44 4.75
N ASP A 242 -12.25 26.82 5.93
CA ASP A 242 -11.22 26.89 6.97
C ASP A 242 -10.15 25.80 6.86
N ALA A 243 -10.18 24.95 5.83
CA ALA A 243 -9.18 23.93 5.63
C ALA A 243 -7.77 24.54 5.53
N PRO A 244 -6.75 23.98 6.21
CA PRO A 244 -5.39 24.49 6.16
C PRO A 244 -4.86 24.62 4.73
N ALA A 245 -4.10 25.67 4.44
CA ALA A 245 -3.55 25.94 3.11
C ALA A 245 -2.76 24.75 2.55
N SER A 246 -1.93 24.11 3.39
CA SER A 246 -1.15 22.92 3.00
C SER A 246 -2.03 21.74 2.59
N MET A 247 -3.21 21.56 3.20
CA MET A 247 -4.16 20.53 2.79
C MET A 247 -4.80 20.88 1.46
N ARG A 248 -5.24 22.14 1.27
CA ARG A 248 -5.82 22.60 0.01
C ARG A 248 -4.85 22.47 -1.16
N GLU A 249 -3.58 22.84 -0.96
CA GLU A 249 -2.52 22.68 -1.98
C GLU A 249 -2.27 21.21 -2.34
N ARG A 250 -2.19 20.34 -1.33
CA ARG A 250 -2.04 18.91 -1.56
C ARG A 250 -3.23 18.34 -2.36
N ASP A 251 -4.45 18.72 -1.99
CA ASP A 251 -5.65 18.26 -2.67
C ASP A 251 -5.75 18.83 -4.09
N ALA A 252 -5.30 20.06 -4.32
CA ALA A 252 -5.22 20.65 -5.66
C ALA A 252 -4.23 19.88 -6.56
N ARG A 253 -3.03 19.57 -6.05
CA ARG A 253 -2.05 18.74 -6.78
C ARG A 253 -2.61 17.35 -7.09
N ARG A 254 -3.33 16.74 -6.17
CA ARG A 254 -3.95 15.44 -6.35
C ARG A 254 -5.05 15.46 -7.39
N ARG A 255 -5.95 16.45 -7.33
CA ARG A 255 -6.99 16.65 -8.35
C ARG A 255 -6.39 16.82 -9.75
N ALA A 256 -5.34 17.60 -9.88
CA ALA A 256 -4.65 17.79 -11.17
C ALA A 256 -4.12 16.49 -11.78
N ARG A 257 -3.82 15.46 -10.95
CA ARG A 257 -3.45 14.12 -11.44
C ARG A 257 -4.67 13.25 -11.74
N ILE A 258 -5.77 13.42 -11.01
CA ILE A 258 -6.97 12.57 -11.12
C ILE A 258 -7.86 12.99 -12.30
N GLU A 259 -8.03 14.28 -12.52
CA GLU A 259 -8.96 14.81 -13.54
C GLU A 259 -8.66 14.28 -14.96
N PRO A 260 -7.41 14.25 -15.46
CA PRO A 260 -7.12 13.68 -16.78
C PRO A 260 -7.41 12.19 -16.87
N GLU A 261 -7.32 11.47 -15.76
CA GLU A 261 -7.59 10.04 -15.70
C GLU A 261 -9.10 9.76 -15.73
N ILE A 262 -9.88 10.52 -14.97
CA ILE A 262 -11.35 10.38 -14.92
C ILE A 262 -11.96 10.55 -16.31
N THR A 263 -11.47 11.49 -17.11
CA THR A 263 -12.01 11.74 -18.47
C THR A 263 -11.81 10.58 -19.44
N GLN A 264 -10.90 9.66 -19.14
CA GLN A 264 -10.61 8.48 -19.97
C GLN A 264 -11.34 7.23 -19.48
N ALA A 265 -12.02 7.26 -18.33
CA ALA A 265 -12.82 6.16 -17.84
C ALA A 265 -14.16 6.07 -18.57
N ASP A 266 -14.64 4.87 -18.82
CA ASP A 266 -15.97 4.66 -19.44
C ASP A 266 -17.11 4.81 -18.44
N PHE A 267 -16.78 4.59 -17.14
CA PHE A 267 -17.70 4.76 -16.03
C PHE A 267 -16.95 5.18 -14.76
N VAL A 268 -17.48 6.18 -14.07
CA VAL A 268 -16.85 6.70 -12.83
C VAL A 268 -17.82 6.59 -11.68
N LEU A 269 -17.39 5.92 -10.61
CA LEU A 269 -18.06 5.92 -9.33
C LEU A 269 -17.30 6.84 -8.37
N HIS A 270 -17.99 7.86 -7.83
CA HIS A 270 -17.39 8.84 -6.93
C HIS A 270 -18.28 9.01 -5.69
N PRO A 271 -18.15 8.11 -4.69
CA PRO A 271 -18.85 8.23 -3.42
C PRO A 271 -18.51 9.53 -2.70
N ASP A 272 -19.50 10.19 -2.14
CA ASP A 272 -19.29 11.41 -1.33
C ASP A 272 -19.02 11.02 0.13
N LEU A 273 -17.74 10.96 0.49
CA LEU A 273 -17.23 10.49 1.79
C LEU A 273 -16.88 11.62 2.74
N GLY A 274 -17.27 12.84 2.41
CA GLY A 274 -16.89 14.03 3.15
C GLY A 274 -15.39 14.37 3.02
N TYR A 275 -15.02 15.51 3.58
CA TYR A 275 -13.64 16.03 3.44
C TYR A 275 -12.65 15.36 4.41
N TYR A 276 -13.03 15.17 5.66
CA TYR A 276 -12.17 14.56 6.68
C TYR A 276 -12.38 13.05 6.79
N ALA A 277 -11.31 12.29 6.63
CA ALA A 277 -11.34 10.85 6.90
C ALA A 277 -11.04 10.57 8.38
N SER A 278 -11.61 9.51 8.91
CA SER A 278 -11.41 9.09 10.30
C SER A 278 -10.89 7.64 10.36
N PRO A 279 -10.00 7.31 11.30
CA PRO A 279 -9.55 5.93 11.53
C PRO A 279 -10.56 5.13 12.38
N LEU A 280 -11.70 5.69 12.71
CA LEU A 280 -12.71 5.02 13.52
C LEU A 280 -13.47 3.96 12.71
N ARG A 281 -13.79 2.85 13.37
CA ARG A 281 -14.58 1.76 12.75
C ARG A 281 -15.93 2.22 12.20
N SER A 282 -16.58 3.17 12.87
CA SER A 282 -17.84 3.77 12.40
C SER A 282 -17.69 4.41 11.02
N TYR A 283 -16.60 5.15 10.81
CA TYR A 283 -16.30 5.76 9.51
C TYR A 283 -16.05 4.71 8.41
N PHE A 284 -15.42 3.59 8.74
CA PHE A 284 -15.22 2.49 7.79
C PHE A 284 -16.55 1.88 7.34
N VAL A 285 -17.42 1.61 8.31
CA VAL A 285 -18.77 1.07 8.03
C VAL A 285 -19.59 2.06 7.21
N GLU A 286 -19.58 3.34 7.58
CA GLU A 286 -20.27 4.41 6.85
C GLU A 286 -19.72 4.56 5.42
N SER A 287 -18.41 4.63 5.26
CA SER A 287 -17.77 4.73 3.92
C SER A 287 -18.18 3.57 3.02
N ARG A 288 -18.20 2.33 3.54
CA ARG A 288 -18.68 1.17 2.79
C ARG A 288 -20.15 1.32 2.38
N GLN A 289 -21.02 1.76 3.28
CA GLN A 289 -22.43 1.97 2.99
C GLN A 289 -22.66 3.05 1.92
N ILE A 290 -21.90 4.15 2.00
CA ILE A 290 -21.93 5.21 0.98
C ILE A 290 -21.44 4.68 -0.37
N GLY A 291 -20.37 3.89 -0.39
CA GLY A 291 -19.88 3.24 -1.61
C GLY A 291 -20.92 2.32 -2.24
N GLU A 292 -21.59 1.51 -1.43
CA GLU A 292 -22.68 0.63 -1.85
C GLU A 292 -23.86 1.43 -2.40
N ALA A 293 -24.31 2.44 -1.68
CA ALA A 293 -25.44 3.29 -2.10
C ALA A 293 -25.13 4.01 -3.43
N THR A 294 -23.90 4.54 -3.58
CA THR A 294 -23.44 5.18 -4.82
C THR A 294 -23.48 4.22 -6.00
N ALA A 295 -22.93 3.02 -5.81
CA ALA A 295 -22.92 2.01 -6.86
C ALA A 295 -24.34 1.54 -7.23
N ARG A 296 -25.21 1.30 -6.25
CA ARG A 296 -26.63 0.94 -6.51
C ARG A 296 -27.38 2.02 -7.28
N ALA A 297 -27.22 3.28 -6.91
CA ALA A 297 -27.88 4.39 -7.59
C ALA A 297 -27.44 4.51 -9.06
N GLN A 298 -26.18 4.17 -9.36
CA GLN A 298 -25.63 4.26 -10.72
C GLN A 298 -25.66 2.94 -11.49
N LEU A 299 -26.05 1.84 -10.88
CA LEU A 299 -26.11 0.51 -11.50
C LEU A 299 -26.98 0.48 -12.78
N PRO A 300 -28.18 1.10 -12.82
CA PRO A 300 -28.99 1.12 -14.05
C PRO A 300 -28.24 1.77 -15.23
N ALA A 301 -27.51 2.86 -14.98
CA ALA A 301 -26.71 3.52 -16.00
C ALA A 301 -25.51 2.67 -16.44
N LEU A 302 -24.88 1.92 -15.54
CA LEU A 302 -23.84 0.96 -15.86
C LEU A 302 -24.40 -0.18 -16.73
N LEU A 303 -25.53 -0.78 -16.35
CA LEU A 303 -26.16 -1.88 -17.07
C LEU A 303 -26.75 -1.48 -18.43
N SER A 304 -26.96 -0.18 -18.68
CA SER A 304 -27.37 0.31 -20.00
C SER A 304 -26.24 0.28 -21.03
N LYS A 305 -25.00 0.05 -20.61
CA LYS A 305 -23.86 -0.11 -21.53
C LYS A 305 -24.00 -1.41 -22.36
N PRO A 306 -23.39 -1.49 -23.54
CA PRO A 306 -23.55 -2.66 -24.41
C PRO A 306 -23.19 -3.97 -23.71
N LYS A 307 -24.06 -4.97 -23.76
CA LYS A 307 -23.84 -6.31 -23.17
C LYS A 307 -22.58 -7.02 -23.70
N THR A 308 -22.11 -6.65 -24.89
CA THR A 308 -20.85 -7.16 -25.44
C THR A 308 -19.62 -6.70 -24.67
N ILE A 309 -19.80 -5.72 -23.78
CA ILE A 309 -18.74 -5.13 -22.93
C ILE A 309 -18.88 -5.64 -21.50
N LEU A 310 -20.08 -5.68 -20.95
CA LEU A 310 -20.41 -6.19 -19.62
C LEU A 310 -20.70 -7.69 -19.67
#